data_2824427b5ea12b66508e725eaba56bd5
#
_entry.id   2824427b5ea12b66508e725eaba56bd5
#
_cell.length_a   1.000
_cell.length_b   1.000
_cell.length_c   1.000
_cell.angle_alpha   90.00
_cell.angle_beta   90.00
_cell.angle_gamma   90.00
#
_symmetry.space_group_name_H-M   'P 1'
#
loop_
_entity.id
_entity.type
_entity.pdbx_description
1 polymer ?
#
loop_
_entity_poly.entity_id
_entity_poly.type
_entity_poly.pdbx_seq_one_letter_code
_entity_poly.pdbx_strand_id
1 'polypeptide(L)'
;MLCSGSLRRLDLPDKAAVASGAGFQGISVYLHEVRDARRDGWTLASLRRMLDDLGLAVAEIDGQVSWLPGEPTSERAASVDEALEVASGLAARSLTALEWNGHRVGVDLDAAFVVDAFGELCSRAGSQELLVHIEYFPFSGIPDLSTALAIATGAACENGGVMVDVWHHVRGADGGDPDVLVAAAPMVLGVQLNDAAPEASADVRDECMHGREMPGAGVAACGPIAAALRRGGCRAPFGVEVFSDALDDRDPDDAARRVREAARRVLRGR
;
A
#
# COMPACT_ATOMS: atom_id res chain seq x y z
N MET A 1 1.83 5.15 9.61
CA MET A 1 3.11 5.10 8.88
C MET A 1 3.11 6.11 7.73
N LEU A 2 4.28 6.47 7.19
CA LEU A 2 4.41 7.19 5.93
C LEU A 2 4.57 6.18 4.79
N CYS A 3 3.70 6.25 3.78
CA CYS A 3 3.85 5.43 2.58
C CYS A 3 4.79 6.09 1.58
N SER A 4 5.56 5.29 0.87
CA SER A 4 6.59 5.75 -0.08
C SER A 4 6.04 6.68 -1.17
N GLY A 5 4.80 6.47 -1.58
CA GLY A 5 4.12 7.31 -2.56
C GLY A 5 3.93 8.78 -2.17
N SER A 6 3.90 9.10 -0.87
CA SER A 6 3.73 10.48 -0.40
C SER A 6 4.98 11.36 -0.51
N LEU A 7 6.17 10.76 -0.60
CA LEU A 7 7.45 11.47 -0.79
C LEU A 7 8.29 10.78 -1.87
N ARG A 8 7.67 10.48 -3.00
CA ARG A 8 8.21 9.64 -4.08
C ARG A 8 9.44 10.23 -4.80
N ARG A 9 9.77 11.51 -4.56
CA ARG A 9 10.95 12.17 -5.14
C ARG A 9 12.22 12.01 -4.30
N LEU A 10 12.08 11.50 -3.07
CA LEU A 10 13.23 11.23 -2.20
C LEU A 10 13.72 9.80 -2.36
N ASP A 11 15.00 9.60 -2.19
CA ASP A 11 15.56 8.28 -1.96
C ASP A 11 15.15 7.72 -0.58
N LEU A 12 15.40 6.44 -0.35
CA LEU A 12 14.98 5.78 0.89
C LEU A 12 15.63 6.35 2.15
N PRO A 13 16.96 6.63 2.21
CA PRO A 13 17.59 7.26 3.36
C PRO A 13 17.03 8.64 3.71
N ASP A 14 16.89 9.53 2.74
CA ASP A 14 16.36 10.87 2.94
C ASP A 14 14.89 10.83 3.35
N LYS A 15 14.09 9.97 2.71
CA LYS A 15 12.69 9.73 3.06
C LYS A 15 12.55 9.25 4.50
N ALA A 16 13.39 8.33 4.93
CA ALA A 16 13.39 7.81 6.30
C ALA A 16 13.73 8.91 7.32
N ALA A 17 14.73 9.74 7.02
CA ALA A 17 15.10 10.86 7.89
C ALA A 17 13.93 11.86 8.04
N VAL A 18 13.30 12.26 6.92
CA VAL A 18 12.13 13.15 6.90
C VAL A 18 10.94 12.54 7.64
N ALA A 19 10.66 11.25 7.43
CA ALA A 19 9.57 10.54 8.11
C ALA A 19 9.76 10.53 9.64
N SER A 20 10.98 10.21 10.09
CA SER A 20 11.35 10.24 11.51
C SER A 20 11.24 11.65 12.08
N GLY A 21 11.79 12.64 11.41
CA GLY A 21 11.73 14.06 11.80
C GLY A 21 10.30 14.58 11.91
N ALA A 22 9.42 14.15 11.03
CA ALA A 22 7.98 14.44 11.11
C ALA A 22 7.27 13.67 12.23
N GLY A 23 7.89 12.66 12.84
CA GLY A 23 7.37 11.86 13.96
C GLY A 23 6.47 10.69 13.53
N PHE A 24 6.68 10.14 12.35
CA PHE A 24 6.14 8.83 11.99
C PHE A 24 6.85 7.72 12.77
N GLN A 25 6.20 6.59 12.95
CA GLN A 25 6.72 5.42 13.65
C GLN A 25 6.97 4.23 12.71
N GLY A 26 6.63 4.39 11.44
CA GLY A 26 6.84 3.38 10.43
C GLY A 26 6.79 3.96 9.03
N ILE A 27 7.26 3.18 8.10
CA ILE A 27 7.39 3.54 6.68
C ILE A 27 6.99 2.34 5.82
N SER A 28 6.42 2.57 4.64
CA SER A 28 6.48 1.58 3.57
C SER A 28 7.75 1.77 2.75
N VAL A 29 8.19 0.72 2.07
CA VAL A 29 9.41 0.73 1.27
C VAL A 29 9.11 0.12 -0.09
N TYR A 30 9.40 0.85 -1.17
CA TYR A 30 9.35 0.30 -2.51
C TYR A 30 10.60 -0.53 -2.83
N LEU A 31 10.41 -1.64 -3.52
CA LEU A 31 11.52 -2.52 -3.93
C LEU A 31 12.55 -1.81 -4.80
N HIS A 32 12.12 -0.91 -5.68
CA HIS A 32 13.06 -0.14 -6.50
C HIS A 32 13.91 0.83 -5.68
N GLU A 33 13.39 1.40 -4.58
CA GLU A 33 14.18 2.25 -3.67
C GLU A 33 15.31 1.47 -3.00
N VAL A 34 15.06 0.22 -2.66
CA VAL A 34 16.11 -0.66 -2.12
C VAL A 34 17.16 -0.99 -3.17
N ARG A 35 16.73 -1.24 -4.42
CA ARG A 35 17.68 -1.44 -5.54
C ARG A 35 18.55 -0.20 -5.76
N ASP A 36 17.95 1.00 -5.70
CA ASP A 36 18.64 2.26 -5.85
C ASP A 36 19.66 2.46 -4.72
N ALA A 37 19.22 2.31 -3.47
CA ALA A 37 20.11 2.37 -2.31
C ALA A 37 21.25 1.35 -2.38
N ARG A 38 21.00 0.12 -2.87
CA ARG A 38 22.06 -0.88 -3.10
C ARG A 38 23.08 -0.42 -4.14
N ARG A 39 22.65 0.27 -5.20
CA ARG A 39 23.58 0.88 -6.20
C ARG A 39 24.45 1.97 -5.58
N ASP A 40 23.93 2.67 -4.58
CA ASP A 40 24.65 3.69 -3.83
C ASP A 40 25.51 3.11 -2.67
N GLY A 41 25.62 1.77 -2.59
CA GLY A 41 26.51 1.08 -1.68
C GLY A 41 25.85 0.65 -0.35
N TRP A 42 24.55 0.84 -0.17
CA TRP A 42 23.84 0.32 1.00
C TRP A 42 23.65 -1.20 0.91
N THR A 43 23.73 -1.84 2.06
CA THR A 43 23.31 -3.24 2.24
C THR A 43 21.96 -3.27 2.98
N LEU A 44 21.21 -4.37 2.89
CA LEU A 44 20.00 -4.53 3.70
C LEU A 44 20.27 -4.35 5.19
N ALA A 45 21.41 -4.87 5.68
CA ALA A 45 21.80 -4.72 7.07
C ALA A 45 22.08 -3.28 7.49
N SER A 46 22.66 -2.45 6.58
CA SER A 46 22.89 -1.04 6.87
C SER A 46 21.59 -0.20 6.75
N LEU A 47 20.72 -0.52 5.79
CA LEU A 47 19.40 0.09 5.69
C LEU A 47 18.55 -0.24 6.93
N ARG A 48 18.51 -1.51 7.34
CA ARG A 48 17.80 -1.93 8.55
C ARG A 48 18.28 -1.16 9.77
N ARG A 49 19.58 -1.08 9.99
CA ARG A 49 20.18 -0.35 11.12
C ARG A 49 19.82 1.13 11.09
N MET A 50 19.90 1.76 9.92
CA MET A 50 19.51 3.17 9.74
C MET A 50 18.03 3.39 10.12
N LEU A 51 17.13 2.51 9.68
CA LEU A 51 15.70 2.59 10.04
C LEU A 51 15.46 2.39 11.54
N ASP A 52 16.17 1.44 12.16
CA ASP A 52 16.12 1.20 13.61
C ASP A 52 16.62 2.41 14.40
N ASP A 53 17.74 3.01 13.99
CA ASP A 53 18.31 4.22 14.62
C ASP A 53 17.37 5.43 14.51
N LEU A 54 16.57 5.50 13.42
CA LEU A 54 15.54 6.51 13.22
C LEU A 54 14.22 6.18 13.92
N GLY A 55 14.09 5.02 14.57
CA GLY A 55 12.87 4.56 15.24
C GLY A 55 11.72 4.23 14.28
N LEU A 56 12.03 3.81 13.07
CA LEU A 56 11.06 3.48 12.02
C LEU A 56 10.94 1.97 11.82
N ALA A 57 9.75 1.42 12.05
CA ALA A 57 9.42 0.06 11.63
C ALA A 57 9.10 0.05 10.13
N VAL A 58 9.53 -1.00 9.42
CA VAL A 58 9.07 -1.26 8.06
C VAL A 58 7.71 -1.96 8.14
N ALA A 59 6.65 -1.20 7.87
CA ALA A 59 5.30 -1.71 7.98
C ALA A 59 4.92 -2.59 6.79
N GLU A 60 5.42 -2.26 5.60
CA GLU A 60 5.18 -3.02 4.38
C GLU A 60 6.30 -2.84 3.37
N ILE A 61 6.54 -3.89 2.61
CA ILE A 61 7.23 -3.82 1.33
C ILE A 61 6.17 -3.67 0.26
N ASP A 62 6.29 -2.62 -0.51
CA ASP A 62 5.34 -2.23 -1.52
C ASP A 62 5.98 -2.24 -2.92
N GLY A 63 5.16 -2.08 -3.96
CA GLY A 63 5.58 -2.02 -5.34
C GLY A 63 5.30 -3.27 -6.14
N GLN A 64 5.83 -3.27 -7.36
CA GLN A 64 5.53 -4.32 -8.33
C GLN A 64 6.28 -5.61 -8.02
N VAL A 65 5.55 -6.64 -7.60
CA VAL A 65 6.04 -8.02 -7.44
C VAL A 65 5.41 -8.89 -8.51
N SER A 66 6.22 -9.65 -9.25
CA SER A 66 5.73 -10.61 -10.27
C SER A 66 5.24 -11.87 -9.59
N TRP A 67 4.08 -11.81 -8.95
CA TRP A 67 3.46 -12.93 -8.24
C TRP A 67 2.44 -13.70 -9.06
N LEU A 68 1.86 -13.07 -10.10
CA LEU A 68 0.96 -13.73 -11.02
C LEU A 68 1.74 -14.32 -12.19
N PRO A 69 1.73 -15.65 -12.41
CA PRO A 69 2.39 -16.25 -13.55
C PRO A 69 1.87 -15.72 -14.90
N GLY A 70 2.79 -15.43 -15.81
CA GLY A 70 2.45 -14.89 -17.12
C GLY A 70 2.20 -13.36 -17.16
N GLU A 71 2.40 -12.67 -16.06
CA GLU A 71 2.41 -11.20 -16.07
C GLU A 71 3.57 -10.68 -16.92
N PRO A 72 3.34 -9.59 -17.69
CA PRO A 72 4.45 -8.88 -18.33
C PRO A 72 5.38 -8.33 -17.24
N THR A 73 6.66 -8.62 -17.36
CA THR A 73 7.68 -8.09 -16.48
C THR A 73 8.02 -6.65 -16.87
N SER A 74 8.22 -5.78 -15.93
CA SER A 74 8.79 -4.45 -16.12
C SER A 74 10.15 -4.36 -15.42
N GLU A 75 10.98 -3.39 -15.78
CA GLU A 75 12.26 -3.13 -15.07
C GLU A 75 12.04 -2.82 -13.58
N ARG A 76 10.86 -2.35 -13.21
CA ARG A 76 10.50 -2.05 -11.81
C ARG A 76 9.96 -3.27 -11.07
N ALA A 77 9.47 -4.28 -11.78
CA ALA A 77 8.94 -5.48 -11.16
C ALA A 77 10.06 -6.30 -10.50
N ALA A 78 9.82 -6.73 -9.28
CA ALA A 78 10.70 -7.63 -8.56
C ALA A 78 10.20 -9.08 -8.66
N SER A 79 11.11 -10.03 -8.61
CA SER A 79 10.72 -11.42 -8.38
C SER A 79 10.20 -11.60 -6.96
N VAL A 80 9.42 -12.64 -6.74
CA VAL A 80 8.98 -13.01 -5.38
C VAL A 80 10.18 -13.29 -4.47
N ASP A 81 11.24 -13.93 -4.97
CA ASP A 81 12.46 -14.19 -4.19
C ASP A 81 13.12 -12.90 -3.70
N GLU A 82 13.26 -11.91 -4.58
CA GLU A 82 13.82 -10.61 -4.21
C GLU A 82 12.93 -9.87 -3.21
N ALA A 83 11.62 -9.89 -3.41
CA ALA A 83 10.69 -9.26 -2.48
C ALA A 83 10.76 -9.87 -1.08
N LEU A 84 10.84 -11.20 -0.99
CA LEU A 84 11.00 -11.92 0.27
C LEU A 84 12.37 -11.68 0.92
N GLU A 85 13.45 -11.63 0.13
CA GLU A 85 14.79 -11.28 0.64
C GLU A 85 14.79 -9.88 1.27
N VAL A 86 14.21 -8.90 0.57
CA VAL A 86 14.14 -7.52 1.06
C VAL A 86 13.26 -7.44 2.30
N ALA A 87 12.09 -8.08 2.29
CA ALA A 87 11.17 -8.09 3.43
C ALA A 87 11.81 -8.66 4.68
N SER A 88 12.49 -9.80 4.55
CA SER A 88 13.24 -10.42 5.64
C SER A 88 14.39 -9.54 6.12
N GLY A 89 15.21 -9.04 5.19
CA GLY A 89 16.37 -8.21 5.51
C GLY A 89 16.05 -6.88 6.19
N LEU A 90 14.88 -6.32 5.91
CA LEU A 90 14.37 -5.12 6.56
C LEU A 90 13.40 -5.40 7.72
N ALA A 91 13.13 -6.67 8.05
CA ALA A 91 12.14 -7.13 9.01
C ALA A 91 10.78 -6.46 8.81
N ALA A 92 10.32 -6.45 7.58
CA ALA A 92 9.03 -5.91 7.22
C ALA A 92 7.90 -6.75 7.82
N ARG A 93 6.77 -6.09 8.13
CA ARG A 93 5.57 -6.76 8.65
C ARG A 93 4.78 -7.45 7.53
N SER A 94 4.70 -6.83 6.36
CA SER A 94 3.87 -7.33 5.26
C SER A 94 4.46 -7.04 3.89
N LEU A 95 3.96 -7.78 2.89
CA LEU A 95 4.23 -7.61 1.48
C LEU A 95 2.93 -7.28 0.76
N THR A 96 2.96 -6.25 -0.09
CA THR A 96 1.85 -5.90 -0.97
C THR A 96 1.89 -6.75 -2.24
N ALA A 97 0.75 -7.36 -2.56
CA ALA A 97 0.50 -8.06 -3.82
C ALA A 97 -0.48 -7.24 -4.65
N LEU A 98 0.00 -6.64 -5.73
CA LEU A 98 -0.84 -5.86 -6.64
C LEU A 98 -0.73 -6.38 -8.07
N GLU A 99 -1.80 -6.26 -8.83
CA GLU A 99 -1.82 -6.51 -10.27
C GLU A 99 -1.67 -5.16 -10.99
N TRP A 100 -0.42 -4.73 -11.16
CA TRP A 100 -0.11 -3.39 -11.67
C TRP A 100 -0.24 -3.25 -13.18
N ASN A 101 -0.11 -4.34 -13.90
CA ASN A 101 0.23 -4.22 -15.31
C ASN A 101 -0.87 -3.64 -16.18
N GLY A 102 -2.08 -3.41 -15.64
CA GLY A 102 -3.17 -2.77 -16.39
C GLY A 102 -3.49 -3.45 -17.73
N HIS A 103 -2.68 -4.44 -18.08
CA HIS A 103 -2.82 -5.25 -19.28
C HIS A 103 -4.04 -6.18 -19.19
N ARG A 104 -4.59 -6.26 -17.97
CA ARG A 104 -5.71 -7.14 -17.66
C ARG A 104 -7.01 -6.36 -17.40
N VAL A 105 -7.01 -5.05 -17.58
CA VAL A 105 -8.26 -4.26 -17.55
C VAL A 105 -9.21 -4.83 -18.61
N GLY A 106 -10.34 -5.39 -18.15
CA GLY A 106 -11.31 -6.03 -19.02
C GLY A 106 -10.93 -7.45 -19.47
N VAL A 107 -9.87 -8.05 -18.95
CA VAL A 107 -9.59 -9.48 -19.07
C VAL A 107 -10.12 -10.16 -17.82
N ASP A 108 -11.04 -11.09 -17.98
CA ASP A 108 -11.46 -11.98 -16.89
C ASP A 108 -10.25 -12.81 -16.46
N LEU A 109 -9.70 -12.51 -15.30
CA LEU A 109 -8.73 -13.38 -14.66
C LEU A 109 -9.45 -14.66 -14.26
N ASP A 110 -8.89 -15.82 -14.62
CA ASP A 110 -9.36 -17.10 -14.08
C ASP A 110 -9.22 -17.03 -12.54
N ALA A 111 -10.36 -16.98 -11.87
CA ALA A 111 -10.41 -16.80 -10.42
C ALA A 111 -9.66 -17.90 -9.67
N ALA A 112 -9.76 -19.16 -10.15
CA ALA A 112 -9.05 -20.28 -9.52
C ALA A 112 -7.53 -20.12 -9.66
N PHE A 113 -7.05 -19.69 -10.82
CA PHE A 113 -5.64 -19.43 -11.07
C PHE A 113 -5.08 -18.32 -10.17
N VAL A 114 -5.82 -17.23 -9.97
CA VAL A 114 -5.39 -16.12 -9.12
C VAL A 114 -5.39 -16.52 -7.63
N VAL A 115 -6.38 -17.28 -7.20
CA VAL A 115 -6.47 -17.86 -5.85
C VAL A 115 -5.26 -18.76 -5.57
N ASP A 116 -4.93 -19.67 -6.49
CA ASP A 116 -3.79 -20.56 -6.35
C ASP A 116 -2.46 -19.79 -6.31
N ALA A 117 -2.29 -18.80 -7.18
CA ALA A 117 -1.08 -17.96 -7.20
C ALA A 117 -0.92 -17.13 -5.90
N PHE A 118 -2.02 -16.61 -5.36
CA PHE A 118 -1.99 -15.90 -4.08
C PHE A 118 -1.68 -16.85 -2.92
N GLY A 119 -2.24 -18.06 -2.93
CA GLY A 119 -1.93 -19.12 -1.98
C GLY A 119 -0.46 -19.50 -1.97
N GLU A 120 0.14 -19.64 -3.15
CA GLU A 120 1.58 -19.93 -3.29
C GLU A 120 2.44 -18.77 -2.71
N LEU A 121 2.09 -17.52 -3.03
CA LEU A 121 2.79 -16.35 -2.47
C LEU A 121 2.69 -16.33 -0.94
N CYS A 122 1.50 -16.55 -0.38
CA CYS A 122 1.27 -16.61 1.06
C CYS A 122 2.09 -17.74 1.72
N SER A 123 2.12 -18.93 1.10
CA SER A 123 2.90 -20.06 1.60
C SER A 123 4.38 -19.73 1.69
N ARG A 124 4.94 -19.13 0.65
CA ARG A 124 6.35 -18.71 0.61
C ARG A 124 6.66 -17.62 1.66
N ALA A 125 5.79 -16.63 1.77
CA ALA A 125 5.91 -15.55 2.75
C ALA A 125 5.75 -16.05 4.20
N GLY A 126 4.87 -17.02 4.42
CA GLY A 126 4.59 -17.60 5.74
C GLY A 126 5.79 -18.26 6.39
N SER A 127 6.73 -18.80 5.60
CA SER A 127 8.00 -19.35 6.12
C SER A 127 8.89 -18.28 6.82
N GLN A 128 8.58 -16.99 6.62
CA GLN A 128 9.28 -15.84 7.20
C GLN A 128 8.38 -15.02 8.13
N GLU A 129 7.23 -15.56 8.54
CA GLU A 129 6.22 -14.88 9.37
C GLU A 129 5.68 -13.58 8.75
N LEU A 130 5.81 -13.44 7.43
CA LEU A 130 5.41 -12.26 6.67
C LEU A 130 3.94 -12.35 6.29
N LEU A 131 3.19 -11.27 6.52
CA LEU A 131 1.83 -11.13 6.04
C LEU A 131 1.84 -10.73 4.56
N VAL A 132 0.80 -11.12 3.83
CA VAL A 132 0.61 -10.75 2.42
C VAL A 132 -0.78 -10.15 2.26
N HIS A 133 -0.89 -9.01 1.62
CA HIS A 133 -2.18 -8.41 1.33
C HIS A 133 -2.31 -8.00 -0.12
N ILE A 134 -3.49 -8.24 -0.68
CA ILE A 134 -3.84 -7.79 -2.02
C ILE A 134 -4.24 -6.32 -1.95
N GLU A 135 -3.57 -5.48 -2.74
CA GLU A 135 -4.04 -4.14 -3.04
C GLU A 135 -4.83 -4.16 -4.33
N TYR A 136 -6.10 -3.77 -4.25
CA TYR A 136 -7.00 -3.66 -5.38
C TYR A 136 -7.08 -2.20 -5.85
N PHE A 137 -7.29 -1.99 -7.15
CA PHE A 137 -7.49 -0.65 -7.69
C PHE A 137 -8.28 -0.68 -9.00
N PRO A 138 -9.08 0.36 -9.31
CA PRO A 138 -10.16 0.31 -10.29
C PRO A 138 -9.73 0.07 -11.74
N PHE A 139 -8.46 0.19 -12.05
CA PHE A 139 -7.91 -0.02 -13.40
C PHE A 139 -6.99 -1.25 -13.48
N SER A 140 -7.18 -2.23 -12.59
CA SER A 140 -6.48 -3.52 -12.57
C SER A 140 -7.41 -4.69 -12.83
N GLY A 141 -6.84 -5.90 -12.92
CA GLY A 141 -7.60 -7.14 -12.96
C GLY A 141 -8.23 -7.53 -11.62
N ILE A 142 -7.88 -6.83 -10.54
CA ILE A 142 -8.47 -6.93 -9.19
C ILE A 142 -9.03 -5.57 -8.82
N PRO A 143 -10.22 -5.19 -9.36
CA PRO A 143 -10.64 -3.79 -9.40
C PRO A 143 -11.29 -3.28 -8.12
N ASP A 144 -11.71 -4.16 -7.20
CA ASP A 144 -12.51 -3.82 -6.04
C ASP A 144 -12.26 -4.74 -4.84
N LEU A 145 -12.77 -4.32 -3.68
CA LEU A 145 -12.61 -5.04 -2.42
C LEU A 145 -13.25 -6.43 -2.46
N SER A 146 -14.41 -6.57 -3.12
CA SER A 146 -15.13 -7.85 -3.19
C SER A 146 -14.32 -8.90 -3.95
N THR A 147 -13.69 -8.51 -5.04
CA THR A 147 -12.77 -9.39 -5.80
C THR A 147 -11.54 -9.76 -4.99
N ALA A 148 -10.90 -8.78 -4.33
CA ALA A 148 -9.72 -9.03 -3.49
C ALA A 148 -10.04 -9.95 -2.31
N LEU A 149 -11.20 -9.76 -1.65
CA LEU A 149 -11.67 -10.62 -0.56
C LEU A 149 -11.97 -12.04 -1.04
N ALA A 150 -12.58 -12.19 -2.23
CA ALA A 150 -12.86 -13.52 -2.79
C ALA A 150 -11.55 -14.30 -3.02
N ILE A 151 -10.51 -13.64 -3.55
CA ILE A 151 -9.20 -14.25 -3.75
C ILE A 151 -8.56 -14.63 -2.40
N ALA A 152 -8.48 -13.68 -1.45
CA ALA A 152 -7.84 -13.92 -0.17
C ALA A 152 -8.56 -15.01 0.64
N THR A 153 -9.90 -15.02 0.61
CA THR A 153 -10.72 -16.05 1.26
C THR A 153 -10.56 -17.41 0.57
N GLY A 154 -10.55 -17.42 -0.75
CA GLY A 154 -10.38 -18.65 -1.54
C GLY A 154 -9.03 -19.32 -1.30
N ALA A 155 -7.97 -18.54 -1.14
CA ALA A 155 -6.62 -19.06 -0.82
C ALA A 155 -6.53 -19.62 0.60
N ALA A 156 -7.42 -19.22 1.53
CA ALA A 156 -7.53 -19.72 2.89
C ALA A 156 -6.21 -19.70 3.69
N CYS A 157 -5.38 -18.68 3.48
CA CYS A 157 -4.09 -18.55 4.15
C CYS A 157 -4.21 -17.66 5.40
N GLU A 158 -3.64 -18.12 6.54
CA GLU A 158 -3.69 -17.37 7.81
C GLU A 158 -2.94 -16.04 7.76
N ASN A 159 -1.92 -15.94 6.90
CA ASN A 159 -1.11 -14.74 6.70
C ASN A 159 -1.56 -13.90 5.47
N GLY A 160 -2.63 -14.32 4.78
CA GLY A 160 -3.19 -13.64 3.62
C GLY A 160 -4.35 -12.71 3.97
N GLY A 161 -4.46 -11.59 3.27
CA GLY A 161 -5.56 -10.64 3.45
C GLY A 161 -5.61 -9.58 2.37
N VAL A 162 -6.19 -8.43 2.69
CA VAL A 162 -6.36 -7.32 1.76
C VAL A 162 -5.81 -6.02 2.33
N MET A 163 -5.43 -5.10 1.46
CA MET A 163 -5.18 -3.71 1.78
C MET A 163 -6.38 -2.86 1.36
N VAL A 164 -6.72 -1.86 2.15
CA VAL A 164 -7.70 -0.84 1.81
C VAL A 164 -6.98 0.49 1.62
N ASP A 165 -6.77 0.88 0.38
CA ASP A 165 -6.47 2.25 0.01
C ASP A 165 -7.80 3.01 -0.16
N VAL A 166 -7.93 4.17 0.50
CA VAL A 166 -9.19 4.93 0.52
C VAL A 166 -9.58 5.42 -0.86
N TRP A 167 -8.62 5.92 -1.65
CA TRP A 167 -8.89 6.39 -3.01
C TRP A 167 -9.32 5.25 -3.92
N HIS A 168 -8.63 4.12 -3.88
CA HIS A 168 -8.97 2.94 -4.67
C HIS A 168 -10.36 2.42 -4.32
N HIS A 169 -10.69 2.38 -3.03
CA HIS A 169 -12.00 1.90 -2.57
C HIS A 169 -13.14 2.79 -3.06
N VAL A 170 -12.98 4.10 -3.01
CA VAL A 170 -14.02 5.05 -3.42
C VAL A 170 -14.15 5.19 -4.95
N ARG A 171 -13.04 5.02 -5.68
CA ARG A 171 -13.03 5.02 -7.15
C ARG A 171 -13.37 3.65 -7.76
N GLY A 172 -13.34 2.60 -6.95
CA GLY A 172 -13.74 1.24 -7.35
C GLY A 172 -15.25 1.05 -7.43
N ALA A 173 -15.67 -0.12 -7.92
CA ALA A 173 -17.08 -0.47 -8.14
C ALA A 173 -17.89 -0.57 -6.84
N ASP A 174 -17.26 -0.90 -5.71
CA ASP A 174 -17.91 -1.04 -4.40
C ASP A 174 -18.35 0.31 -3.79
N GLY A 175 -17.93 1.43 -4.37
CA GLY A 175 -18.50 2.76 -4.14
C GLY A 175 -18.41 3.31 -2.72
N GLY A 176 -17.58 2.72 -1.85
CA GLY A 176 -17.33 3.25 -0.51
C GLY A 176 -18.37 2.89 0.55
N ASP A 177 -19.12 1.79 0.41
CA ASP A 177 -20.08 1.32 1.42
C ASP A 177 -19.36 0.97 2.75
N PRO A 178 -19.60 1.71 3.85
CA PRO A 178 -18.93 1.47 5.12
C PRO A 178 -19.29 0.12 5.76
N ASP A 179 -20.45 -0.47 5.48
CA ASP A 179 -20.86 -1.74 6.09
C ASP A 179 -20.07 -2.92 5.49
N VAL A 180 -19.70 -2.83 4.22
CA VAL A 180 -18.79 -3.80 3.58
C VAL A 180 -17.42 -3.77 4.27
N LEU A 181 -16.91 -2.59 4.61
CA LEU A 181 -15.64 -2.42 5.31
C LEU A 181 -15.66 -2.98 6.73
N VAL A 182 -16.79 -2.87 7.44
CA VAL A 182 -16.94 -3.48 8.77
C VAL A 182 -16.81 -4.99 8.68
N ALA A 183 -17.46 -5.61 7.67
CA ALA A 183 -17.39 -7.05 7.46
C ALA A 183 -16.00 -7.52 7.02
N ALA A 184 -15.32 -6.74 6.18
CA ALA A 184 -13.97 -7.04 5.66
C ALA A 184 -12.86 -6.84 6.70
N ALA A 185 -13.09 -6.02 7.72
CA ALA A 185 -12.07 -5.52 8.64
C ALA A 185 -11.15 -6.59 9.27
N PRO A 186 -11.63 -7.82 9.62
CA PRO A 186 -10.76 -8.87 10.15
C PRO A 186 -9.69 -9.35 9.15
N MET A 187 -9.92 -9.20 7.84
CA MET A 187 -8.99 -9.58 6.77
C MET A 187 -8.14 -8.41 6.27
N VAL A 188 -8.38 -7.18 6.77
CA VAL A 188 -7.60 -6.01 6.38
C VAL A 188 -6.28 -5.99 7.11
N LEU A 189 -5.18 -6.10 6.37
CA LEU A 189 -3.81 -6.16 6.88
C LEU A 189 -3.02 -4.87 6.66
N GLY A 190 -3.49 -3.98 5.78
CA GLY A 190 -2.93 -2.66 5.50
C GLY A 190 -4.05 -1.64 5.23
N VAL A 191 -3.82 -0.38 5.57
CA VAL A 191 -4.73 0.73 5.25
C VAL A 191 -3.91 1.93 4.80
N GLN A 192 -4.27 2.49 3.64
CA GLN A 192 -3.65 3.71 3.11
C GLN A 192 -4.67 4.85 3.11
N LEU A 193 -4.37 5.90 3.85
CA LEU A 193 -5.17 7.10 3.98
C LEU A 193 -4.76 8.12 2.93
N ASN A 194 -5.72 8.57 2.19
CA ASN A 194 -5.68 9.65 1.21
C ASN A 194 -7.10 10.19 1.05
N ASP A 195 -7.36 10.97 0.04
CA ASP A 195 -8.72 11.40 -0.30
C ASP A 195 -8.84 11.58 -1.82
N ALA A 196 -10.06 11.80 -2.29
CA ALA A 196 -10.38 11.94 -3.71
C ALA A 196 -11.02 13.30 -4.00
N ALA A 197 -10.69 13.87 -5.15
CA ALA A 197 -11.36 15.07 -5.64
C ALA A 197 -12.88 14.84 -5.82
N PRO A 198 -13.72 15.91 -5.72
CA PRO A 198 -15.17 15.78 -5.87
C PRO A 198 -15.59 15.16 -7.21
N GLU A 199 -14.89 15.49 -8.27
CA GLU A 199 -15.13 14.98 -9.61
C GLU A 199 -14.01 14.03 -10.00
N ALA A 200 -14.36 12.82 -10.42
CA ALA A 200 -13.39 11.87 -10.94
C ALA A 200 -12.83 12.38 -12.27
N SER A 201 -11.54 12.23 -12.46
CA SER A 201 -10.91 12.49 -13.75
C SER A 201 -11.41 11.51 -14.82
N ALA A 202 -11.44 11.98 -16.06
CA ALA A 202 -11.67 11.11 -17.22
C ALA A 202 -10.55 10.06 -17.37
N ASP A 203 -9.33 10.38 -16.93
CA ASP A 203 -8.21 9.46 -16.77
C ASP A 203 -8.03 9.13 -15.28
N VAL A 204 -8.63 8.02 -14.86
CA VAL A 204 -8.60 7.54 -13.47
C VAL A 204 -7.18 7.17 -13.05
N ARG A 205 -6.36 6.69 -13.97
CA ARG A 205 -4.96 6.35 -13.67
C ARG A 205 -4.13 7.61 -13.43
N ASP A 206 -4.32 8.63 -14.23
CA ASP A 206 -3.66 9.92 -14.04
C ASP A 206 -4.07 10.55 -12.70
N GLU A 207 -5.37 10.56 -12.36
CA GLU A 207 -5.84 11.00 -11.04
C GLU A 207 -5.17 10.23 -9.90
N CYS A 208 -5.10 8.90 -10.03
CA CYS A 208 -4.46 8.03 -9.04
C CYS A 208 -3.02 8.44 -8.75
N MET A 209 -2.27 8.78 -9.79
CA MET A 209 -0.82 9.02 -9.71
C MET A 209 -0.43 10.47 -9.44
N HIS A 210 -1.35 11.42 -9.65
CA HIS A 210 -1.03 12.86 -9.63
C HIS A 210 -2.03 13.72 -8.87
N GLY A 211 -3.27 13.23 -8.68
CA GLY A 211 -4.40 14.03 -8.23
C GLY A 211 -5.05 13.59 -6.92
N ARG A 212 -4.38 12.76 -6.11
CA ARG A 212 -4.96 12.39 -4.80
C ARG A 212 -4.95 13.58 -3.85
N GLU A 213 -6.00 13.67 -3.06
CA GLU A 213 -6.16 14.70 -2.04
C GLU A 213 -5.61 14.24 -0.70
N MET A 214 -5.29 15.22 0.16
CA MET A 214 -4.89 14.96 1.54
C MET A 214 -6.03 14.31 2.33
N PRO A 215 -5.74 13.40 3.27
CA PRO A 215 -6.78 12.79 4.11
C PRO A 215 -7.72 13.81 4.75
N GLY A 216 -9.02 13.71 4.46
CA GLY A 216 -10.05 14.61 4.94
C GLY A 216 -10.20 15.92 4.14
N ALA A 217 -9.52 16.09 3.02
CA ALA A 217 -9.63 17.27 2.17
C ALA A 217 -10.57 17.07 0.95
N GLY A 218 -10.93 15.84 0.64
CA GLY A 218 -11.76 15.48 -0.50
C GLY A 218 -13.12 14.91 -0.10
N VAL A 219 -13.67 14.06 -0.98
CA VAL A 219 -15.01 13.48 -0.84
C VAL A 219 -15.01 11.98 -0.50
N ALA A 220 -13.85 11.35 -0.35
CA ALA A 220 -13.74 9.91 -0.12
C ALA A 220 -14.21 9.46 1.27
N ALA A 221 -14.67 10.37 2.11
CA ALA A 221 -15.13 10.05 3.47
C ALA A 221 -14.08 9.25 4.29
N CYS A 222 -12.80 9.61 4.15
CA CYS A 222 -11.66 8.94 4.76
C CYS A 222 -11.86 8.67 6.27
N GLY A 223 -12.45 9.61 7.03
CA GLY A 223 -12.80 9.44 8.45
C GLY A 223 -13.82 8.35 8.71
N PRO A 224 -14.99 8.37 8.09
CA PRO A 224 -15.98 7.29 8.14
C PRO A 224 -15.42 5.92 7.76
N ILE A 225 -14.60 5.81 6.71
CA ILE A 225 -13.92 4.57 6.30
C ILE A 225 -13.01 4.06 7.42
N ALA A 226 -12.13 4.91 7.95
CA ALA A 226 -11.24 4.54 9.05
C ALA A 226 -12.02 4.10 10.30
N ALA A 227 -13.15 4.77 10.60
CA ALA A 227 -14.02 4.40 11.71
C ALA A 227 -14.73 3.06 11.48
N ALA A 228 -15.18 2.78 10.25
CA ALA A 228 -15.80 1.50 9.89
C ALA A 228 -14.83 0.33 10.08
N LEU A 229 -13.61 0.46 9.55
CA LEU A 229 -12.56 -0.54 9.72
C LEU A 229 -12.26 -0.81 11.20
N ARG A 230 -12.14 0.23 12.03
CA ARG A 230 -11.92 0.08 13.47
C ARG A 230 -13.09 -0.61 14.18
N ARG A 231 -14.33 -0.25 13.84
CA ARG A 231 -15.53 -0.92 14.38
C ARG A 231 -15.57 -2.40 14.05
N GLY A 232 -15.12 -2.78 12.84
CA GLY A 232 -15.00 -4.16 12.41
C GLY A 232 -13.81 -4.92 13.00
N GLY A 233 -12.97 -4.26 13.82
CA GLY A 233 -11.84 -4.90 14.51
C GLY A 233 -10.54 -4.91 13.71
N CYS A 234 -10.39 -4.09 12.67
CA CYS A 234 -9.14 -3.94 11.94
C CYS A 234 -8.00 -3.52 12.87
N ARG A 235 -6.89 -4.28 12.83
CA ARG A 235 -5.66 -4.04 13.59
C ARG A 235 -4.48 -3.64 12.72
N ALA A 236 -4.72 -3.45 11.43
CA ALA A 236 -3.68 -3.03 10.49
C ALA A 236 -3.10 -1.66 10.85
N PRO A 237 -1.83 -1.40 10.52
CA PRO A 237 -1.29 -0.05 10.57
C PRO A 237 -2.01 0.83 9.55
N PHE A 238 -2.24 2.09 9.93
CA PHE A 238 -2.77 3.10 9.03
C PHE A 238 -1.59 3.90 8.47
N GLY A 239 -1.41 3.82 7.15
CA GLY A 239 -0.46 4.62 6.40
C GLY A 239 -1.09 5.88 5.81
N VAL A 240 -0.26 6.76 5.30
CA VAL A 240 -0.70 7.91 4.48
C VAL A 240 -0.01 7.78 3.14
N GLU A 241 -0.80 7.69 2.07
CA GLU A 241 -0.29 7.62 0.71
C GLU A 241 -1.00 8.65 -0.18
N VAL A 242 -0.31 9.72 -0.49
CA VAL A 242 -0.86 10.82 -1.30
C VAL A 242 0.03 11.05 -2.52
N PHE A 243 -0.37 10.45 -3.65
CA PHE A 243 0.22 10.76 -4.94
C PHE A 243 -0.36 12.09 -5.44
N SER A 244 0.39 13.17 -5.30
CA SER A 244 -0.07 14.52 -5.64
C SER A 244 1.09 15.38 -6.10
N ASP A 245 0.97 15.96 -7.30
CA ASP A 245 1.99 16.88 -7.81
C ASP A 245 2.11 18.13 -6.92
N ALA A 246 1.01 18.59 -6.37
CA ALA A 246 1.01 19.72 -5.43
C ALA A 246 1.75 19.39 -4.12
N LEU A 247 1.79 18.14 -3.70
CA LEU A 247 2.56 17.68 -2.55
C LEU A 247 4.04 17.53 -2.91
N ASP A 248 4.32 16.98 -4.09
CA ASP A 248 5.69 16.79 -4.61
C ASP A 248 6.46 18.11 -4.79
N ASP A 249 5.77 19.21 -5.04
CA ASP A 249 6.37 20.53 -5.22
C ASP A 249 6.68 21.26 -3.90
N ARG A 250 6.36 20.62 -2.76
CA ARG A 250 6.64 21.19 -1.43
C ARG A 250 8.03 20.79 -0.94
N ASP A 251 8.49 21.56 0.03
CA ASP A 251 9.58 21.12 0.90
C ASP A 251 9.22 19.78 1.56
N PRO A 252 10.10 18.76 1.53
CA PRO A 252 9.78 17.43 2.03
C PRO A 252 9.38 17.37 3.52
N ASP A 253 10.02 18.17 4.37
CA ASP A 253 9.68 18.24 5.79
C ASP A 253 8.30 18.87 6.01
N ASP A 254 7.94 19.90 5.22
CA ASP A 254 6.60 20.49 5.25
C ASP A 254 5.56 19.49 4.75
N ALA A 255 5.84 18.79 3.65
CA ALA A 255 4.97 17.75 3.10
C ALA A 255 4.69 16.64 4.13
N ALA A 256 5.74 16.08 4.73
CA ALA A 256 5.62 15.02 5.74
C ALA A 256 4.82 15.45 6.97
N ARG A 257 5.05 16.66 7.48
CA ARG A 257 4.26 17.20 8.60
C ARG A 257 2.79 17.32 8.24
N ARG A 258 2.47 17.86 7.06
CA ARG A 258 1.09 18.07 6.59
C ARG A 258 0.32 16.78 6.43
N VAL A 259 0.90 15.78 5.75
CA VAL A 259 0.23 14.48 5.57
C VAL A 259 0.00 13.80 6.92
N ARG A 260 0.96 13.88 7.85
CA ARG A 260 0.79 13.34 9.20
C ARG A 260 -0.31 14.04 9.98
N GLU A 261 -0.37 15.37 9.93
CA GLU A 261 -1.40 16.14 10.62
C GLU A 261 -2.79 15.84 10.05
N ALA A 262 -2.92 15.76 8.72
CA ALA A 262 -4.17 15.40 8.05
C ALA A 262 -4.65 14.01 8.50
N ALA A 263 -3.79 13.00 8.43
CA ALA A 263 -4.11 11.65 8.89
C ALA A 263 -4.52 11.62 10.38
N ARG A 264 -3.82 12.35 11.23
CA ARG A 264 -4.15 12.41 12.67
C ARG A 264 -5.50 13.07 12.94
N ARG A 265 -5.88 14.10 12.18
CA ARG A 265 -7.22 14.72 12.26
C ARG A 265 -8.30 13.70 11.93
N VAL A 266 -8.17 13.03 10.77
CA VAL A 266 -9.09 11.99 10.33
C VAL A 266 -9.23 10.87 11.35
N LEU A 267 -8.10 10.34 11.84
CA LEU A 267 -8.09 9.23 12.79
C LEU A 267 -8.63 9.58 14.19
N ARG A 268 -8.71 10.87 14.53
CA ARG A 268 -9.32 11.37 15.78
C ARG A 268 -10.78 11.76 15.62
N GLY A 269 -11.36 11.67 14.42
CA GLY A 269 -12.74 12.08 14.14
C GLY A 269 -12.94 13.59 14.21
N ARG A 270 -11.95 14.36 13.80
CA ARG A 270 -11.97 15.83 13.82
C ARG A 270 -11.78 16.40 12.43
#